data_170b542ab6b971b29d5f6ea597cf2f8f
#
_entry.id   170b542ab6b971b29d5f6ea597cf2f8f
#
_cell.length_a   1.000
_cell.length_b   1.000
_cell.length_c   1.000
_cell.angle_alpha   90.00
_cell.angle_beta   90.00
_cell.angle_gamma   90.00
#
_symmetry.space_group_name_H-M   'P 1'
#
loop_
_entity.id
_entity.type
_entity.pdbx_description
1 polymer ?
#
loop_
_entity_poly.entity_id
_entity_poly.type
_entity_poly.pdbx_seq_one_letter_code
_entity_poly.pdbx_strand_id
1 'polypeptide(L)'
;MVEVMMTLFAIVIVGWVAGKLGYMGGDFDKKLSSLVINITCPALILASAMTGELPDRRLILPLLGISALTYILLTGVAFLLPRFLTRKKEDEGVVGFALMFGNVGFMGYPVVASIFGQQAVFYAAVLNVVNTFAVFTIGTILIEGDLGDKRHFQKKVLYSTPMLSAYMAMLIVALGIDGIPGVISQPLTMIGNITVPAALLIIGSSMSQLSTRMMLGNLTVYTTTIFRLMLIPVGFYFLCNAMGFDSYVVNINTVVIAMPVATYGTILCLKYNRDTTFITEVTLITTLLSMVTIPLLTILFTL
;
A
#
# COMPACT_ATOMS: atom_id res chain seq x y z
N MET A 1 -7.27 1.34 20.09
CA MET A 1 -6.29 1.65 19.06
C MET A 1 -4.86 1.25 19.44
N VAL A 2 -4.32 1.71 20.57
CA VAL A 2 -2.95 1.32 21.04
C VAL A 2 -2.79 -0.19 21.12
N GLU A 3 -3.76 -0.93 21.65
CA GLU A 3 -3.75 -2.39 21.75
C GLU A 3 -3.66 -3.07 20.37
N VAL A 4 -4.43 -2.58 19.39
CA VAL A 4 -4.36 -3.09 18.00
C VAL A 4 -2.96 -2.90 17.43
N MET A 5 -2.36 -1.73 17.63
CA MET A 5 -1.01 -1.44 17.16
C MET A 5 0.03 -2.34 17.84
N MET A 6 -0.07 -2.54 19.15
CA MET A 6 0.81 -3.47 19.88
C MET A 6 0.68 -4.90 19.36
N THR A 7 -0.53 -5.34 19.01
CA THR A 7 -0.76 -6.66 18.41
C THR A 7 -0.06 -6.79 17.06
N LEU A 8 -0.19 -5.77 16.18
CA LEU A 8 0.51 -5.79 14.89
C LEU A 8 2.03 -5.84 15.07
N PHE A 9 2.57 -5.03 16.00
CA PHE A 9 4.00 -5.06 16.35
C PHE A 9 4.45 -6.43 16.87
N ALA A 10 3.67 -7.06 17.73
CA ALA A 10 4.00 -8.37 18.27
C ALA A 10 4.14 -9.41 17.15
N ILE A 11 3.22 -9.40 16.16
CA ILE A 11 3.30 -10.32 15.02
C ILE A 11 4.54 -10.04 14.16
N VAL A 12 4.90 -8.77 13.95
CA VAL A 12 6.14 -8.42 13.24
C VAL A 12 7.38 -8.92 13.99
N ILE A 13 7.42 -8.78 15.32
CA ILE A 13 8.52 -9.29 16.14
C ILE A 13 8.60 -10.83 16.02
N VAL A 14 7.48 -11.55 16.06
CA VAL A 14 7.45 -13.00 15.81
C VAL A 14 8.04 -13.34 14.44
N GLY A 15 7.66 -12.60 13.38
CA GLY A 15 8.23 -12.78 12.04
C GLY A 15 9.74 -12.51 12.00
N TRP A 16 10.21 -11.48 12.71
CA TRP A 16 11.63 -11.17 12.82
C TRP A 16 12.41 -12.30 13.53
N VAL A 17 11.88 -12.79 14.64
CA VAL A 17 12.48 -13.94 15.37
C VAL A 17 12.49 -15.19 14.47
N ALA A 18 11.38 -15.49 13.80
CA ALA A 18 11.29 -16.61 12.87
C ALA A 18 12.31 -16.51 11.72
N GLY A 19 12.55 -15.31 11.20
CA GLY A 19 13.59 -15.05 10.22
C GLY A 19 15.00 -15.25 10.76
N LYS A 20 15.28 -14.78 11.99
CA LYS A 20 16.59 -15.01 12.66
C LYS A 20 16.85 -16.47 12.97
N LEU A 21 15.82 -17.23 13.31
CA LEU A 21 15.91 -18.67 13.57
C LEU A 21 15.93 -19.55 12.29
N GLY A 22 15.77 -18.94 11.11
CA GLY A 22 15.78 -19.64 9.83
C GLY A 22 14.47 -20.36 9.46
N TYR A 23 13.38 -20.16 10.23
CA TYR A 23 12.06 -20.69 9.88
C TYR A 23 11.41 -19.93 8.73
N MET A 24 11.80 -18.66 8.54
CA MET A 24 11.33 -17.77 7.47
C MET A 24 12.54 -17.16 6.75
N GLY A 25 12.31 -16.68 5.52
CA GLY A 25 13.32 -16.02 4.70
C GLY A 25 13.36 -16.54 3.27
N GLY A 26 14.10 -15.87 2.40
CA GLY A 26 14.41 -16.31 1.04
C GLY A 26 13.19 -16.77 0.23
N ASP A 27 13.22 -18.01 -0.25
CA ASP A 27 12.17 -18.57 -1.11
C ASP A 27 10.85 -18.84 -0.37
N PHE A 28 10.90 -19.11 0.93
CA PHE A 28 9.67 -19.28 1.72
C PHE A 28 8.86 -17.98 1.76
N ASP A 29 9.51 -16.84 2.05
CA ASP A 29 8.84 -15.53 2.09
C ASP A 29 8.27 -15.15 0.72
N LYS A 30 8.96 -15.48 -0.37
CA LYS A 30 8.46 -15.27 -1.74
C LYS A 30 7.20 -16.09 -2.02
N LYS A 31 7.19 -17.37 -1.64
CA LYS A 31 6.03 -18.26 -1.82
C LYS A 31 4.84 -17.80 -0.96
N LEU A 32 5.12 -17.44 0.30
CA LEU A 32 4.09 -16.92 1.21
C LEU A 32 3.54 -15.58 0.71
N SER A 33 4.38 -14.67 0.21
CA SER A 33 3.95 -13.41 -0.43
C SER A 33 3.07 -13.67 -1.64
N SER A 34 3.43 -14.66 -2.48
CA SER A 34 2.61 -15.05 -3.63
C SER A 34 1.24 -15.58 -3.21
N LEU A 35 1.17 -16.40 -2.15
CA LEU A 35 -0.09 -16.86 -1.57
C LEU A 35 -0.93 -15.68 -1.08
N VAL A 36 -0.30 -14.74 -0.35
CA VAL A 36 -1.00 -13.55 0.18
C VAL A 36 -1.58 -12.72 -0.97
N ILE A 37 -0.79 -12.40 -1.97
CA ILE A 37 -1.24 -11.53 -3.06
C ILE A 37 -2.29 -12.20 -3.94
N ASN A 38 -2.14 -13.49 -4.25
CA ASN A 38 -2.97 -14.13 -5.26
C ASN A 38 -4.18 -14.88 -4.69
N ILE A 39 -4.21 -15.18 -3.39
CA ILE A 39 -5.28 -15.96 -2.77
C ILE A 39 -5.89 -15.25 -1.57
N THR A 40 -5.11 -14.98 -0.51
CA THR A 40 -5.71 -14.51 0.73
C THR A 40 -6.15 -13.05 0.67
N CYS A 41 -5.39 -12.17 0.03
CA CYS A 41 -5.76 -10.77 -0.18
C CYS A 41 -7.01 -10.62 -1.09
N PRO A 42 -7.14 -11.29 -2.24
CA PRO A 42 -8.40 -11.37 -2.99
C PRO A 42 -9.58 -11.84 -2.17
N ALA A 43 -9.39 -12.89 -1.35
CA ALA A 43 -10.43 -13.39 -0.47
C ALA A 43 -10.83 -12.36 0.61
N LEU A 44 -9.87 -11.62 1.17
CA LEU A 44 -10.12 -10.52 2.12
C LEU A 44 -10.94 -9.40 1.48
N ILE A 45 -10.59 -8.99 0.25
CA ILE A 45 -11.32 -7.94 -0.49
C ILE A 45 -12.76 -8.39 -0.77
N LEU A 46 -12.97 -9.63 -1.24
CA LEU A 46 -14.31 -10.15 -1.50
C LEU A 46 -15.11 -10.29 -0.20
N ALA A 47 -14.50 -10.83 0.85
CA ALA A 47 -15.14 -10.97 2.15
C ALA A 47 -15.60 -9.61 2.72
N SER A 48 -14.84 -8.53 2.51
CA SER A 48 -15.20 -7.18 2.97
C SER A 48 -16.48 -6.63 2.32
N ALA A 49 -16.86 -7.16 1.16
CA ALA A 49 -18.09 -6.80 0.46
C ALA A 49 -19.24 -7.80 0.68
N MET A 50 -18.96 -8.98 1.28
CA MET A 50 -19.92 -10.09 1.39
C MET A 50 -20.32 -10.39 2.82
N THR A 51 -19.60 -9.89 3.83
CA THR A 51 -19.84 -10.23 5.24
C THR A 51 -20.23 -9.02 6.07
N GLY A 52 -21.23 -9.19 6.94
CA GLY A 52 -21.76 -8.10 7.77
C GLY A 52 -22.72 -7.20 6.99
N GLU A 53 -22.78 -5.93 7.39
CA GLU A 53 -23.52 -4.91 6.64
C GLU A 53 -22.79 -4.58 5.34
N LEU A 54 -23.55 -4.41 4.25
CA LEU A 54 -22.98 -3.99 2.97
C LEU A 54 -22.29 -2.62 3.13
N PRO A 55 -21.08 -2.45 2.55
CA PRO A 55 -20.45 -1.15 2.47
C PRO A 55 -21.37 -0.12 1.78
N ASP A 56 -21.31 1.13 2.23
CA ASP A 56 -22.14 2.18 1.63
C ASP A 56 -21.71 2.45 0.18
N ARG A 57 -22.58 2.05 -0.76
CA ARG A 57 -22.37 2.25 -2.21
C ARG A 57 -22.24 3.72 -2.60
N ARG A 58 -22.79 4.65 -1.80
CA ARG A 58 -22.72 6.09 -2.07
C ARG A 58 -21.31 6.61 -1.95
N LEU A 59 -20.45 5.91 -1.21
CA LEU A 59 -19.04 6.27 -1.02
C LEU A 59 -18.13 5.81 -2.18
N ILE A 60 -18.57 4.96 -3.10
CA ILE A 60 -17.74 4.46 -4.22
C ILE A 60 -17.25 5.63 -5.08
N LEU A 61 -18.14 6.53 -5.52
CA LEU A 61 -17.77 7.69 -6.35
C LEU A 61 -16.89 8.69 -5.60
N PRO A 62 -17.22 9.10 -4.35
CA PRO A 62 -16.32 9.92 -3.53
C PRO A 62 -14.94 9.29 -3.34
N LEU A 63 -14.84 7.98 -3.12
CA LEU A 63 -13.55 7.28 -2.96
C LEU A 63 -12.74 7.29 -4.26
N LEU A 64 -13.35 7.04 -5.39
CA LEU A 64 -12.68 7.14 -6.69
C LEU A 64 -12.24 8.59 -6.97
N GLY A 65 -13.09 9.58 -6.61
CA GLY A 65 -12.79 11.00 -6.76
C GLY A 65 -11.62 11.45 -5.90
N ILE A 66 -11.62 11.12 -4.59
CA ILE A 66 -10.52 11.46 -3.68
C ILE A 66 -9.22 10.77 -4.09
N SER A 67 -9.29 9.51 -4.54
CA SER A 67 -8.13 8.79 -5.04
C SER A 67 -7.57 9.41 -6.31
N ALA A 68 -8.41 9.74 -7.28
CA ALA A 68 -7.99 10.41 -8.51
C ALA A 68 -7.32 11.76 -8.20
N LEU A 69 -7.95 12.59 -7.36
CA LEU A 69 -7.37 13.86 -6.90
C LEU A 69 -6.01 13.64 -6.25
N THR A 70 -5.92 12.67 -5.34
CA THR A 70 -4.68 12.30 -4.66
C THR A 70 -3.57 11.99 -5.66
N TYR A 71 -3.82 11.11 -6.62
CA TYR A 71 -2.79 10.69 -7.58
C TYR A 71 -2.46 11.77 -8.62
N ILE A 72 -3.41 12.66 -8.97
CA ILE A 72 -3.13 13.85 -9.79
C ILE A 72 -2.14 14.77 -9.05
N LEU A 73 -2.40 15.10 -7.79
CA LEU A 73 -1.53 15.96 -6.99
C LEU A 73 -0.19 15.32 -6.69
N LEU A 74 -0.18 14.02 -6.35
CA LEU A 74 1.07 13.27 -6.15
C LEU A 74 1.90 13.19 -7.43
N THR A 75 1.29 13.22 -8.61
CA THR A 75 2.03 13.34 -9.87
C THR A 75 2.81 14.64 -9.92
N GLY A 76 2.20 15.77 -9.55
CA GLY A 76 2.91 17.05 -9.42
C GLY A 76 4.08 16.96 -8.42
N VAL A 77 3.86 16.38 -7.26
CA VAL A 77 4.90 16.14 -6.23
C VAL A 77 6.03 15.27 -6.80
N ALA A 78 5.70 14.18 -7.51
CA ALA A 78 6.66 13.22 -8.05
C ALA A 78 7.57 13.79 -9.14
N PHE A 79 7.12 14.79 -9.90
CA PHE A 79 7.92 15.44 -10.94
C PHE A 79 8.66 16.69 -10.44
N LEU A 80 8.13 17.39 -9.42
CA LEU A 80 8.71 18.65 -8.95
C LEU A 80 9.66 18.48 -7.77
N LEU A 81 9.25 17.71 -6.75
CA LEU A 81 9.99 17.62 -5.49
C LEU A 81 11.34 16.89 -5.59
N PRO A 82 11.53 15.84 -6.41
CA PRO A 82 12.81 15.15 -6.52
C PRO A 82 13.98 16.06 -6.90
N ARG A 83 13.74 17.11 -7.70
CA ARG A 83 14.76 18.08 -8.11
C ARG A 83 15.43 18.80 -6.93
N PHE A 84 14.74 18.88 -5.79
CA PHE A 84 15.24 19.48 -4.56
C PHE A 84 15.80 18.45 -3.58
N LEU A 85 15.43 17.16 -3.71
CA LEU A 85 15.82 16.09 -2.79
C LEU A 85 17.05 15.33 -3.26
N THR A 86 17.28 15.22 -4.57
CA THR A 86 18.47 14.56 -5.12
C THR A 86 19.26 15.49 -6.02
N ARG A 87 20.59 15.34 -5.98
CA ARG A 87 21.50 16.06 -6.89
C ARG A 87 21.75 15.30 -8.19
N LYS A 88 21.39 14.01 -8.22
CA LYS A 88 21.58 13.16 -9.39
C LYS A 88 20.29 13.15 -10.21
N LYS A 89 20.34 13.74 -11.39
CA LYS A 89 19.20 13.81 -12.31
C LYS A 89 18.66 12.44 -12.70
N GLU A 90 19.53 11.44 -12.77
CA GLU A 90 19.17 10.06 -13.07
C GLU A 90 18.32 9.40 -11.97
N ASP A 91 18.42 9.86 -10.70
CA ASP A 91 17.67 9.34 -9.57
C ASP A 91 16.30 10.06 -9.39
N GLU A 92 16.07 11.21 -10.04
CA GLU A 92 14.85 12.01 -9.86
C GLU A 92 13.57 11.17 -10.07
N GLY A 93 13.54 10.33 -11.10
CA GLY A 93 12.38 9.49 -11.39
C GLY A 93 12.14 8.42 -10.33
N VAL A 94 13.21 7.80 -9.80
CA VAL A 94 13.10 6.78 -8.76
C VAL A 94 12.69 7.41 -7.43
N VAL A 95 13.20 8.61 -7.10
CA VAL A 95 12.76 9.40 -5.95
C VAL A 95 11.29 9.80 -6.10
N GLY A 96 10.87 10.24 -7.29
CA GLY A 96 9.48 10.56 -7.60
C GLY A 96 8.54 9.36 -7.41
N PHE A 97 8.96 8.18 -7.86
CA PHE A 97 8.24 6.94 -7.61
C PHE A 97 8.06 6.66 -6.11
N ALA A 98 9.15 6.78 -5.34
CA ALA A 98 9.13 6.55 -3.90
C ALA A 98 8.21 7.54 -3.16
N LEU A 99 8.15 8.79 -3.58
CA LEU A 99 7.25 9.81 -3.02
C LEU A 99 5.78 9.53 -3.35
N MET A 100 5.49 9.00 -4.54
CA MET A 100 4.13 8.85 -5.04
C MET A 100 3.48 7.53 -4.60
N PHE A 101 4.20 6.41 -4.65
CA PHE A 101 3.59 5.09 -4.55
C PHE A 101 3.87 4.37 -3.24
N GLY A 102 2.79 4.05 -2.52
CA GLY A 102 2.80 3.25 -1.31
C GLY A 102 2.45 1.78 -1.55
N ASN A 103 2.85 0.94 -0.61
CA ASN A 103 2.57 -0.49 -0.61
C ASN A 103 1.14 -0.79 -0.13
N VAL A 104 0.15 -0.32 -0.89
CA VAL A 104 -1.27 -0.43 -0.52
C VAL A 104 -1.75 -1.88 -0.56
N GLY A 105 -1.37 -2.63 -1.60
CA GLY A 105 -1.86 -3.99 -1.79
C GLY A 105 -1.36 -4.98 -0.76
N PHE A 106 -0.10 -4.89 -0.35
CA PHE A 106 0.53 -5.84 0.56
C PHE A 106 0.48 -5.40 2.04
N MET A 107 0.66 -4.10 2.30
CA MET A 107 0.62 -3.54 3.67
C MET A 107 -0.66 -2.78 3.97
N GLY A 108 -1.21 -2.07 2.99
CA GLY A 108 -2.36 -1.19 3.21
C GLY A 108 -3.62 -1.95 3.64
N TYR A 109 -3.99 -3.03 2.96
CA TYR A 109 -5.19 -3.79 3.32
C TYR A 109 -5.12 -4.39 4.73
N PRO A 110 -4.03 -5.08 5.14
CA PRO A 110 -3.87 -5.54 6.51
C PRO A 110 -3.97 -4.43 7.55
N VAL A 111 -3.32 -3.29 7.30
CA VAL A 111 -3.33 -2.15 8.22
C VAL A 111 -4.72 -1.53 8.31
N VAL A 112 -5.38 -1.30 7.17
CA VAL A 112 -6.74 -0.75 7.13
C VAL A 112 -7.73 -1.69 7.83
N ALA A 113 -7.65 -3.01 7.59
CA ALA A 113 -8.47 -4.01 8.27
C ALA A 113 -8.31 -3.96 9.78
N SER A 114 -7.08 -3.77 10.25
CA SER A 114 -6.76 -3.77 11.68
C SER A 114 -7.19 -2.48 12.38
N ILE A 115 -7.15 -1.33 11.69
CA ILE A 115 -7.50 -0.01 12.27
C ILE A 115 -9.00 0.25 12.18
N PHE A 116 -9.61 0.00 11.02
CA PHE A 116 -10.98 0.41 10.69
C PHE A 116 -11.95 -0.77 10.58
N GLY A 117 -11.46 -2.00 10.75
CA GLY A 117 -12.25 -3.22 10.59
C GLY A 117 -12.28 -3.76 9.16
N GLN A 118 -12.78 -4.99 9.03
CA GLN A 118 -12.74 -5.74 7.76
C GLN A 118 -13.51 -5.05 6.62
N GLN A 119 -14.62 -4.38 6.91
CA GLN A 119 -15.40 -3.65 5.89
C GLN A 119 -14.60 -2.51 5.23
N ALA A 120 -13.69 -1.88 5.97
CA ALA A 120 -12.86 -0.79 5.44
C ALA A 120 -11.90 -1.25 4.33
N VAL A 121 -11.62 -2.56 4.24
CA VAL A 121 -10.81 -3.13 3.14
C VAL A 121 -11.46 -2.91 1.79
N PHE A 122 -12.81 -2.96 1.72
CA PHE A 122 -13.53 -2.61 0.49
C PHE A 122 -13.19 -1.20 0.02
N TYR A 123 -13.25 -0.22 0.92
CA TYR A 123 -12.94 1.18 0.58
C TYR A 123 -11.47 1.38 0.20
N ALA A 124 -10.55 0.70 0.91
CA ALA A 124 -9.14 0.70 0.53
C ALA A 124 -8.91 0.03 -0.85
N ALA A 125 -9.68 -1.00 -1.20
CA ALA A 125 -9.60 -1.64 -2.51
C ALA A 125 -10.09 -0.71 -3.63
N VAL A 126 -11.17 0.06 -3.40
CA VAL A 126 -11.63 1.09 -4.34
C VAL A 126 -10.55 2.16 -4.57
N LEU A 127 -9.94 2.68 -3.50
CA LEU A 127 -8.82 3.64 -3.59
C LEU A 127 -7.64 3.04 -4.39
N ASN A 128 -7.33 1.77 -4.17
CA ASN A 128 -6.20 1.09 -4.81
C ASN A 128 -6.41 0.84 -6.31
N VAL A 129 -7.64 0.88 -6.83
CA VAL A 129 -7.87 0.81 -8.28
C VAL A 129 -7.14 1.94 -8.99
N VAL A 130 -7.32 3.18 -8.54
CA VAL A 130 -6.65 4.35 -9.12
C VAL A 130 -5.14 4.29 -8.91
N ASN A 131 -4.70 3.89 -7.70
CA ASN A 131 -3.27 3.67 -7.42
C ASN A 131 -2.64 2.71 -8.43
N THR A 132 -3.29 1.58 -8.68
CA THR A 132 -2.77 0.56 -9.60
C THR A 132 -2.63 1.11 -11.02
N PHE A 133 -3.63 1.84 -11.51
CA PHE A 133 -3.50 2.54 -12.79
C PHE A 133 -2.31 3.51 -12.82
N ALA A 134 -2.16 4.32 -11.78
CA ALA A 134 -1.08 5.29 -11.68
C ALA A 134 0.30 4.63 -11.62
N VAL A 135 0.47 3.51 -10.87
CA VAL A 135 1.74 2.76 -10.80
C VAL A 135 2.19 2.30 -12.18
N PHE A 136 1.27 1.73 -12.98
CA PHE A 136 1.61 1.15 -14.29
C PHE A 136 1.59 2.13 -15.44
N THR A 137 1.22 3.38 -15.20
CA THR A 137 1.32 4.50 -16.15
C THR A 137 2.43 5.44 -15.70
N ILE A 138 2.14 6.30 -14.74
CA ILE A 138 3.03 7.35 -14.25
C ILE A 138 4.28 6.74 -13.57
N GLY A 139 4.09 5.69 -12.75
CA GLY A 139 5.21 5.01 -12.08
C GLY A 139 6.21 4.41 -13.07
N THR A 140 5.72 3.84 -14.17
CA THR A 140 6.56 3.33 -15.25
C THR A 140 7.33 4.48 -15.92
N ILE A 141 6.66 5.59 -16.26
CA ILE A 141 7.28 6.78 -16.88
C ILE A 141 8.38 7.35 -15.97
N LEU A 142 8.12 7.46 -14.67
CA LEU A 142 9.09 7.98 -13.70
C LEU A 142 10.37 7.12 -13.67
N ILE A 143 10.24 5.80 -13.62
CA ILE A 143 11.41 4.91 -13.51
C ILE A 143 12.11 4.73 -14.86
N GLU A 144 11.39 4.60 -15.96
CA GLU A 144 11.97 4.49 -17.29
C GLU A 144 12.74 5.75 -17.68
N GLY A 145 12.25 6.93 -17.28
CA GLY A 145 12.93 8.21 -17.45
C GLY A 145 12.95 8.73 -18.88
N ASP A 146 12.32 8.05 -19.83
CA ASP A 146 12.19 8.47 -21.22
C ASP A 146 10.72 8.53 -21.63
N LEU A 147 10.26 9.71 -21.98
CA LEU A 147 8.89 9.94 -22.48
C LEU A 147 8.72 9.44 -23.94
N GLY A 148 9.79 8.91 -24.52
CA GLY A 148 9.84 8.55 -25.95
C GLY A 148 9.17 7.23 -26.30
N ASP A 149 9.14 6.23 -25.44
CA ASP A 149 8.59 4.91 -25.77
C ASP A 149 7.23 4.68 -25.09
N LYS A 150 6.17 5.16 -25.74
CA LYS A 150 4.80 5.22 -25.23
C LYS A 150 4.08 3.88 -25.07
N ARG A 151 4.75 2.71 -25.07
CA ARG A 151 4.08 1.42 -25.33
C ARG A 151 4.02 0.41 -24.19
N HIS A 152 4.34 0.74 -22.94
CA HIS A 152 4.43 -0.31 -21.92
C HIS A 152 3.39 -0.25 -20.81
N PHE A 153 2.15 0.18 -21.10
CA PHE A 153 1.04 -0.10 -20.19
C PHE A 153 0.82 -1.63 -20.12
N GLN A 154 1.20 -2.22 -19.00
CA GLN A 154 1.03 -3.65 -18.78
C GLN A 154 -0.45 -3.98 -18.50
N LYS A 155 -1.24 -4.17 -19.55
CA LYS A 155 -2.66 -4.56 -19.43
C LYS A 155 -2.90 -5.74 -18.48
N LYS A 156 -1.92 -6.65 -18.35
CA LYS A 156 -1.98 -7.81 -17.44
C LYS A 156 -2.25 -7.44 -15.98
N VAL A 157 -1.86 -6.26 -15.53
CA VAL A 157 -2.06 -5.83 -14.15
C VAL A 157 -3.53 -5.54 -13.84
N LEU A 158 -4.26 -5.01 -14.82
CA LEU A 158 -5.71 -4.80 -14.69
C LEU A 158 -6.48 -6.11 -14.49
N TYR A 159 -5.88 -7.22 -14.89
CA TYR A 159 -6.41 -8.58 -14.72
C TYR A 159 -5.72 -9.35 -13.59
N SER A 160 -4.97 -8.66 -12.73
CA SER A 160 -4.40 -9.30 -11.54
C SER A 160 -5.51 -9.71 -10.57
N THR A 161 -5.27 -10.80 -9.82
CA THR A 161 -6.27 -11.37 -8.90
C THR A 161 -6.80 -10.33 -7.89
N PRO A 162 -5.97 -9.47 -7.26
CA PRO A 162 -6.48 -8.42 -6.38
C PRO A 162 -7.35 -7.38 -7.10
N MET A 163 -7.02 -7.03 -8.36
CA MET A 163 -7.83 -6.07 -9.13
C MET A 163 -9.17 -6.67 -9.54
N LEU A 164 -9.19 -7.91 -10.01
CA LEU A 164 -10.43 -8.61 -10.33
C LEU A 164 -11.34 -8.74 -9.11
N SER A 165 -10.77 -9.04 -7.94
CA SER A 165 -11.55 -9.10 -6.69
C SER A 165 -12.07 -7.73 -6.27
N ALA A 166 -11.31 -6.64 -6.47
CA ALA A 166 -11.79 -5.29 -6.23
C ALA A 166 -12.95 -4.90 -7.16
N TYR A 167 -12.87 -5.21 -8.47
CA TYR A 167 -13.96 -4.98 -9.42
C TYR A 167 -15.22 -5.78 -9.04
N MET A 168 -15.03 -7.05 -8.66
CA MET A 168 -16.13 -7.91 -8.23
C MET A 168 -16.78 -7.41 -6.94
N ALA A 169 -15.98 -6.99 -5.94
CA ALA A 169 -16.46 -6.38 -4.71
C ALA A 169 -17.25 -5.09 -4.98
N MET A 170 -16.72 -4.21 -5.84
CA MET A 170 -17.44 -2.98 -6.26
C MET A 170 -18.78 -3.32 -6.95
N LEU A 171 -18.80 -4.33 -7.81
CA LEU A 171 -20.01 -4.76 -8.50
C LEU A 171 -21.08 -5.28 -7.51
N ILE A 172 -20.68 -6.12 -6.54
CA ILE A 172 -21.55 -6.65 -5.49
C ILE A 172 -22.19 -5.49 -4.70
N VAL A 173 -21.38 -4.54 -4.26
CA VAL A 173 -21.85 -3.39 -3.47
C VAL A 173 -22.70 -2.45 -4.32
N ALA A 174 -22.32 -2.16 -5.56
CA ALA A 174 -23.07 -1.28 -6.47
C ALA A 174 -24.47 -1.85 -6.80
N LEU A 175 -24.56 -3.17 -7.00
CA LEU A 175 -25.83 -3.86 -7.24
C LEU A 175 -26.65 -4.09 -5.97
N GLY A 176 -26.10 -3.83 -4.79
CA GLY A 176 -26.77 -4.07 -3.51
C GLY A 176 -27.05 -5.55 -3.26
N ILE A 177 -26.14 -6.44 -3.68
CA ILE A 177 -26.28 -7.88 -3.48
C ILE A 177 -25.97 -8.18 -2.02
N ASP A 178 -27.00 -8.37 -1.21
CA ASP A 178 -26.95 -8.78 0.19
C ASP A 178 -27.35 -10.25 0.35
N GLY A 179 -27.21 -10.78 1.56
CA GLY A 179 -27.64 -12.14 1.88
C GLY A 179 -26.85 -13.23 1.15
N ILE A 180 -25.59 -12.98 0.82
CA ILE A 180 -24.72 -14.00 0.18
C ILE A 180 -24.62 -15.22 1.12
N PRO A 181 -24.92 -16.44 0.62
CA PRO A 181 -24.92 -17.64 1.47
C PRO A 181 -23.61 -17.86 2.21
N GLY A 182 -23.68 -18.23 3.49
CA GLY A 182 -22.51 -18.48 4.33
C GLY A 182 -21.54 -19.50 3.75
N VAL A 183 -22.03 -20.45 2.97
CA VAL A 183 -21.19 -21.45 2.24
C VAL A 183 -20.19 -20.76 1.30
N ILE A 184 -20.50 -19.55 0.80
CA ILE A 184 -19.60 -18.78 -0.06
C ILE A 184 -18.80 -17.78 0.76
N SER A 185 -19.43 -17.02 1.65
CA SER A 185 -18.79 -15.92 2.37
C SER A 185 -17.86 -16.39 3.50
N GLN A 186 -18.20 -17.49 4.20
CA GLN A 186 -17.37 -18.00 5.30
C GLN A 186 -15.98 -18.49 4.85
N PRO A 187 -15.84 -19.35 3.82
CA PRO A 187 -14.51 -19.73 3.33
C PRO A 187 -13.67 -18.53 2.89
N LEU A 188 -14.26 -17.53 2.23
CA LEU A 188 -13.56 -16.31 1.84
C LEU A 188 -13.08 -15.52 3.06
N THR A 189 -13.91 -15.43 4.10
CA THR A 189 -13.53 -14.78 5.37
C THR A 189 -12.39 -15.51 6.06
N MET A 190 -12.46 -16.84 6.16
CA MET A 190 -11.43 -17.66 6.80
C MET A 190 -10.08 -17.53 6.05
N ILE A 191 -10.10 -17.61 4.72
CA ILE A 191 -8.90 -17.44 3.88
C ILE A 191 -8.40 -16.00 3.97
N GLY A 192 -9.30 -15.02 3.90
CA GLY A 192 -8.98 -13.61 3.99
C GLY A 192 -8.29 -13.23 5.29
N ASN A 193 -8.70 -13.81 6.42
CA ASN A 193 -8.13 -13.56 7.74
C ASN A 193 -6.65 -13.99 7.87
N ILE A 194 -6.15 -14.84 6.97
CA ILE A 194 -4.72 -15.20 6.90
C ILE A 194 -3.89 -14.00 6.40
N THR A 195 -4.48 -13.08 5.64
CA THR A 195 -3.76 -11.98 4.97
C THR A 195 -2.98 -11.12 5.95
N VAL A 196 -3.63 -10.63 7.01
CA VAL A 196 -3.03 -9.72 8.00
C VAL A 196 -1.84 -10.38 8.71
N PRO A 197 -1.99 -11.51 9.39
CA PRO A 197 -0.86 -12.12 10.10
C PRO A 197 0.25 -12.58 9.16
N ALA A 198 -0.07 -13.14 8.00
CA ALA A 198 0.94 -13.57 7.03
C ALA A 198 1.77 -12.40 6.49
N ALA A 199 1.13 -11.28 6.12
CA ALA A 199 1.83 -10.09 5.66
C ALA A 199 2.77 -9.51 6.72
N LEU A 200 2.32 -9.44 7.99
CA LEU A 200 3.13 -8.93 9.11
C LEU A 200 4.30 -9.85 9.43
N LEU A 201 4.12 -11.17 9.38
CA LEU A 201 5.20 -12.13 9.54
C LEU A 201 6.27 -11.98 8.44
N ILE A 202 5.85 -11.80 7.18
CA ILE A 202 6.78 -11.57 6.06
C ILE A 202 7.55 -10.27 6.25
N ILE A 203 6.90 -9.20 6.71
CA ILE A 203 7.56 -7.92 7.02
C ILE A 203 8.64 -8.14 8.08
N GLY A 204 8.30 -8.80 9.19
CA GLY A 204 9.24 -9.12 10.25
C GLY A 204 10.42 -9.96 9.76
N SER A 205 10.15 -11.02 9.01
CA SER A 205 11.18 -11.87 8.39
C SER A 205 12.10 -11.08 7.48
N SER A 206 11.56 -10.26 6.60
CA SER A 206 12.34 -9.41 5.71
C SER A 206 13.27 -8.47 6.49
N MET A 207 12.78 -7.90 7.59
CA MET A 207 13.60 -7.07 8.49
C MET A 207 14.76 -7.84 9.14
N SER A 208 14.57 -9.13 9.42
CA SER A 208 15.62 -9.97 10.04
C SER A 208 16.86 -10.15 9.14
N GLN A 209 16.69 -9.99 7.83
CA GLN A 209 17.72 -10.19 6.81
C GLN A 209 18.48 -8.90 6.47
N LEU A 210 18.09 -7.75 7.05
CA LEU A 210 18.71 -6.47 6.77
C LEU A 210 20.13 -6.40 7.34
N SER A 211 21.08 -5.94 6.50
CA SER A 211 22.40 -5.57 6.95
C SER A 211 22.37 -4.16 7.58
N THR A 212 23.15 -3.95 8.62
CA THR A 212 23.29 -2.64 9.29
C THR A 212 23.73 -1.54 8.30
N ARG A 213 24.47 -1.90 7.26
CA ARG A 213 24.93 -0.98 6.22
C ARG A 213 23.81 -0.44 5.35
N MET A 214 22.76 -1.23 5.09
CA MET A 214 21.57 -0.80 4.35
C MET A 214 20.67 0.14 5.17
N MET A 215 20.82 0.15 6.49
CA MET A 215 20.10 1.06 7.39
C MET A 215 20.74 2.46 7.45
N LEU A 216 21.96 2.63 6.92
CA LEU A 216 22.68 3.90 6.87
C LEU A 216 22.46 4.60 5.52
N GLY A 217 21.19 4.77 5.13
CA GLY A 217 20.82 5.49 3.91
C GLY A 217 21.43 6.88 3.82
N ASN A 218 21.49 7.43 2.61
CA ASN A 218 21.98 8.81 2.39
C ASN A 218 20.87 9.85 2.75
N LEU A 219 21.24 11.14 2.72
CA LEU A 219 20.31 12.23 3.04
C LEU A 219 19.03 12.19 2.17
N THR A 220 19.12 11.82 0.90
CA THR A 220 17.98 11.69 -0.02
C THR A 220 17.00 10.62 0.46
N VAL A 221 17.49 9.50 1.00
CA VAL A 221 16.64 8.43 1.54
C VAL A 221 15.86 8.94 2.76
N TYR A 222 16.52 9.62 3.69
CA TYR A 222 15.85 10.14 4.90
C TYR A 222 14.86 11.26 4.59
N THR A 223 15.23 12.20 3.71
CA THR A 223 14.32 13.27 3.32
C THR A 223 13.10 12.72 2.57
N THR A 224 13.30 11.79 1.63
CA THR A 224 12.19 11.09 0.95
C THR A 224 11.29 10.37 1.95
N THR A 225 11.86 9.72 2.95
CA THR A 225 11.12 9.02 4.00
C THR A 225 10.23 9.97 4.80
N ILE A 226 10.77 11.13 5.22
CA ILE A 226 10.00 12.15 5.98
C ILE A 226 8.83 12.67 5.13
N PHE A 227 9.09 13.01 3.86
CA PHE A 227 8.03 13.45 2.96
C PHE A 227 6.97 12.35 2.79
N ARG A 228 7.39 11.11 2.52
CA ARG A 228 6.49 9.99 2.23
C ARG A 228 5.61 9.60 3.41
N LEU A 229 6.19 9.48 4.62
CA LEU A 229 5.49 8.96 5.78
C LEU A 229 4.78 10.04 6.62
N MET A 230 5.19 11.30 6.50
CA MET A 230 4.68 12.37 7.36
C MET A 230 4.08 13.52 6.56
N LEU A 231 4.88 14.24 5.79
CA LEU A 231 4.45 15.51 5.18
C LEU A 231 3.35 15.31 4.13
N ILE A 232 3.47 14.29 3.29
CA ILE A 232 2.47 13.98 2.25
C ILE A 232 1.14 13.54 2.90
N PRO A 233 1.08 12.53 3.79
CA PRO A 233 -0.18 12.13 4.43
C PRO A 233 -0.84 13.25 5.22
N VAL A 234 -0.05 14.01 5.99
CA VAL A 234 -0.56 15.15 6.77
C VAL A 234 -1.14 16.23 5.86
N GLY A 235 -0.41 16.60 4.80
CA GLY A 235 -0.87 17.60 3.82
C GLY A 235 -2.18 17.17 3.16
N PHE A 236 -2.29 15.91 2.73
CA PHE A 236 -3.51 15.37 2.13
C PHE A 236 -4.68 15.27 3.10
N TYR A 237 -4.42 14.92 4.36
CA TYR A 237 -5.45 14.92 5.40
C TYR A 237 -6.12 16.30 5.53
N PHE A 238 -5.32 17.36 5.71
CA PHE A 238 -5.85 18.71 5.83
C PHE A 238 -6.51 19.19 4.54
N LEU A 239 -5.92 18.91 3.39
CA LEU A 239 -6.49 19.28 2.10
C LEU A 239 -7.87 18.65 1.86
N CYS A 240 -7.99 17.35 2.07
CA CYS A 240 -9.25 16.63 1.86
C CYS A 240 -10.33 17.06 2.86
N ASN A 241 -9.97 17.31 4.13
CA ASN A 241 -10.92 17.87 5.09
C ASN A 241 -11.37 19.29 4.71
N ALA A 242 -10.44 20.14 4.24
CA ALA A 242 -10.78 21.50 3.78
C ALA A 242 -11.71 21.49 2.54
N MET A 243 -11.64 20.45 1.72
CA MET A 243 -12.52 20.25 0.57
C MET A 243 -13.90 19.66 0.95
N GLY A 244 -14.12 19.31 2.23
CA GLY A 244 -15.39 18.82 2.72
C GLY A 244 -15.68 17.34 2.39
N PHE A 245 -14.66 16.53 2.11
CA PHE A 245 -14.84 15.07 1.99
C PHE A 245 -15.27 14.47 3.32
N ASP A 246 -16.02 13.35 3.24
CA ASP A 246 -16.42 12.57 4.41
C ASP A 246 -15.20 12.16 5.25
N SER A 247 -15.26 12.37 6.57
CA SER A 247 -14.14 12.13 7.49
C SER A 247 -13.66 10.67 7.47
N TYR A 248 -14.58 9.71 7.32
CA TYR A 248 -14.24 8.29 7.27
C TYR A 248 -13.44 7.97 6.00
N VAL A 249 -13.86 8.52 4.86
CA VAL A 249 -13.16 8.40 3.58
C VAL A 249 -11.77 9.05 3.65
N VAL A 250 -11.68 10.25 4.24
CA VAL A 250 -10.41 10.96 4.44
C VAL A 250 -9.45 10.16 5.30
N ASN A 251 -9.93 9.58 6.41
CA ASN A 251 -9.10 8.79 7.31
C ASN A 251 -8.53 7.54 6.62
N ILE A 252 -9.36 6.78 5.89
CA ILE A 252 -8.90 5.61 5.14
C ILE A 252 -7.90 6.03 4.06
N ASN A 253 -8.20 7.08 3.28
CA ASN A 253 -7.30 7.59 2.25
C ASN A 253 -5.95 8.02 2.84
N THR A 254 -5.96 8.71 3.99
CA THR A 254 -4.75 9.16 4.68
C THR A 254 -3.87 7.98 5.12
N VAL A 255 -4.47 6.94 5.70
CA VAL A 255 -3.73 5.72 6.05
C VAL A 255 -3.18 5.03 4.81
N VAL A 256 -3.96 4.94 3.73
CA VAL A 256 -3.50 4.37 2.45
C VAL A 256 -2.32 5.17 1.85
N ILE A 257 -2.37 6.51 1.92
CA ILE A 257 -1.26 7.37 1.47
C ILE A 257 -0.04 7.22 2.40
N ALA A 258 -0.24 7.02 3.70
CA ALA A 258 0.85 6.85 4.68
C ALA A 258 1.58 5.50 4.59
N MET A 259 1.15 4.60 3.70
CA MET A 259 1.86 3.33 3.51
C MET A 259 3.30 3.55 3.05
N PRO A 260 4.25 2.71 3.50
CA PRO A 260 5.65 2.79 3.07
C PRO A 260 5.78 2.60 1.56
N VAL A 261 6.95 2.91 1.04
CA VAL A 261 7.23 2.82 -0.41
C VAL A 261 6.87 1.44 -0.97
N ALA A 262 6.24 1.44 -2.14
CA ALA A 262 5.83 0.22 -2.81
C ALA A 262 7.02 -0.64 -3.27
N THR A 263 7.04 -1.90 -2.89
CA THR A 263 8.06 -2.90 -3.31
C THR A 263 8.11 -3.07 -4.84
N TYR A 264 7.06 -2.68 -5.53
CA TYR A 264 6.99 -2.68 -6.99
C TYR A 264 8.06 -1.77 -7.64
N GLY A 265 8.53 -0.74 -6.93
CA GLY A 265 9.61 0.13 -7.39
C GLY A 265 10.90 -0.62 -7.71
N THR A 266 11.30 -1.55 -6.85
CA THR A 266 12.48 -2.39 -7.09
C THR A 266 12.32 -3.26 -8.35
N ILE A 267 11.12 -3.85 -8.55
CA ILE A 267 10.82 -4.67 -9.72
C ILE A 267 10.90 -3.84 -11.01
N LEU A 268 10.36 -2.63 -11.00
CA LEU A 268 10.42 -1.72 -12.14
C LEU A 268 11.85 -1.26 -12.41
N CYS A 269 12.63 -0.91 -11.37
CA CYS A 269 14.05 -0.56 -11.53
C CYS A 269 14.83 -1.70 -12.19
N LEU A 270 14.67 -2.94 -11.74
CA LEU A 270 15.29 -4.12 -12.37
C LEU A 270 14.85 -4.28 -13.83
N LYS A 271 13.58 -4.12 -14.12
CA LYS A 271 13.03 -4.27 -15.48
C LYS A 271 13.60 -3.24 -16.45
N TYR A 272 13.83 -2.00 -15.99
CA TYR A 272 14.34 -0.90 -16.81
C TYR A 272 15.86 -0.65 -16.63
N ASN A 273 16.58 -1.63 -16.05
CA ASN A 273 18.03 -1.57 -15.82
C ASN A 273 18.48 -0.30 -15.04
N ARG A 274 17.66 0.15 -14.08
CA ARG A 274 18.00 1.23 -13.15
C ARG A 274 18.69 0.69 -11.90
N ASP A 275 19.52 1.52 -11.27
CA ASP A 275 20.08 1.19 -9.96
C ASP A 275 18.97 0.98 -8.92
N THR A 276 19.02 -0.16 -8.25
CA THR A 276 18.03 -0.55 -7.23
C THR A 276 18.41 -0.12 -5.83
N THR A 277 19.61 0.43 -5.63
CA THR A 277 20.13 0.74 -4.30
C THR A 277 19.22 1.70 -3.55
N PHE A 278 18.93 2.87 -4.13
CA PHE A 278 18.08 3.89 -3.50
C PHE A 278 16.67 3.35 -3.20
N ILE A 279 16.01 2.73 -4.20
CA ILE A 279 14.62 2.26 -4.02
C ILE A 279 14.53 1.15 -2.97
N THR A 280 15.55 0.29 -2.87
CA THR A 280 15.62 -0.75 -1.86
C THR A 280 15.82 -0.15 -0.46
N GLU A 281 16.78 0.77 -0.30
CA GLU A 281 17.04 1.45 0.97
C GLU A 281 15.81 2.22 1.47
N VAL A 282 15.18 3.05 0.62
CA VAL A 282 14.01 3.84 1.02
C VAL A 282 12.80 2.96 1.30
N THR A 283 12.60 1.87 0.57
CA THR A 283 11.53 0.90 0.84
C THR A 283 11.71 0.27 2.22
N LEU A 284 12.92 -0.14 2.56
CA LEU A 284 13.24 -0.74 3.86
C LEU A 284 13.06 0.25 5.00
N ILE A 285 13.65 1.44 4.88
CA ILE A 285 13.58 2.47 5.93
C ILE A 285 12.13 2.94 6.13
N THR A 286 11.37 3.17 5.06
CA THR A 286 9.96 3.54 5.18
C THR A 286 9.12 2.41 5.78
N THR A 287 9.40 1.14 5.46
CA THR A 287 8.72 -0.01 6.07
C THR A 287 8.97 -0.08 7.56
N LEU A 288 10.22 0.11 8.01
CA LEU A 288 10.57 0.15 9.42
C LEU A 288 9.87 1.29 10.16
N LEU A 289 9.98 2.51 9.63
CA LEU A 289 9.46 3.69 10.28
C LEU A 289 7.93 3.79 10.20
N SER A 290 7.30 3.17 9.20
CA SER A 290 5.84 3.13 9.08
C SER A 290 5.15 2.45 10.26
N MET A 291 5.83 1.52 10.94
CA MET A 291 5.33 0.88 12.15
C MET A 291 5.08 1.87 13.30
N VAL A 292 5.80 2.99 13.31
CA VAL A 292 5.62 4.06 14.30
C VAL A 292 4.77 5.19 13.72
N THR A 293 5.02 5.58 12.47
CA THR A 293 4.36 6.75 11.89
C THR A 293 2.89 6.51 11.57
N ILE A 294 2.49 5.31 11.14
CA ILE A 294 1.08 5.00 10.86
C ILE A 294 0.24 5.05 12.15
N PRO A 295 0.62 4.37 13.25
CA PRO A 295 -0.07 4.53 14.53
C PRO A 295 -0.17 5.98 14.99
N LEU A 296 0.94 6.72 14.89
CA LEU A 296 0.99 8.13 15.31
C LEU A 296 0.01 8.98 14.50
N LEU A 297 0.01 8.87 13.18
CA LEU A 297 -0.93 9.57 12.30
C LEU A 297 -2.38 9.18 12.58
N THR A 298 -2.63 7.88 12.81
CA THR A 298 -3.97 7.41 13.10
C THR A 298 -4.49 7.97 14.42
N ILE A 299 -3.66 8.03 15.46
CA ILE A 299 -4.03 8.66 16.75
C ILE A 299 -4.29 10.15 16.56
N LEU A 300 -3.47 10.85 15.77
CA LEU A 300 -3.60 12.30 15.56
C LEU A 300 -4.87 12.69 14.78
N PHE A 301 -5.34 11.84 13.85
CA PHE A 301 -6.39 12.20 12.91
C PHE A 301 -7.73 11.50 13.17
N THR A 302 -7.76 10.41 13.93
CA THR A 302 -9.01 9.70 14.26
C THR A 302 -9.50 9.99 15.68
N LEU A 303 -8.75 10.76 16.48
CA LEU A 303 -9.19 11.32 17.75
C LEU A 303 -9.74 12.73 17.54
#